data_48cde72f068b90ca49ef2aa19fcd9a0b
#
_entry.id   48cde72f068b90ca49ef2aa19fcd9a0b
#
_cell.length_a   1.000
_cell.length_b   1.000
_cell.length_c   1.000
_cell.angle_alpha   90.00
_cell.angle_beta   90.00
_cell.angle_gamma   90.00
#
_symmetry.space_group_name_H-M   'P 1'
#
loop_
_entity.id
_entity.type
_entity.pdbx_description
1 polymer ?
#
loop_
_entity_poly.entity_id
_entity_poly.type
_entity_poly.pdbx_seq_one_letter_code
_entity_poly.pdbx_strand_id
1 'polypeptide(L)'
;MNLRKVGGIIAVANHEVAKPLLQVGQIPIIRRIVITYQQVGVFPIVVVVGGDDEDLKRELSSLGVIFLKHEQERMPELMDSVRTGLQYLQGKCSRVVFAPVNVPMFTPDTLQSLLDTEGDVVVPSWQGRGGHPIVLTDEMIPKVLAYSGENGLRGALEDLPRTWVDVDDKGILANAHDEEELNRQLTAHNLSIVHPALHMKLEQEEPFFSARLKLLLYLIDDTNNMRTACARSGVSHSKAWDMINRLERCLGYSVVERQRGGKSGGSTRLTPQGADFLAAYQEFEQAVHQFTQNEFKKRFILTKIIE
;
A
#
# COMPACT_ATOMS: atom_id res chain seq x y z
N MET A 1 -1.42 -10.89 -20.83
CA MET A 1 -0.99 -11.61 -19.61
C MET A 1 -1.51 -10.82 -18.43
N ASN A 2 -2.54 -11.32 -17.75
CA ASN A 2 -3.14 -10.60 -16.61
C ASN A 2 -2.12 -10.65 -15.45
N LEU A 3 -1.33 -9.59 -15.29
CA LEU A 3 -0.41 -9.46 -14.16
C LEU A 3 -1.26 -9.57 -12.88
N ARG A 4 -0.94 -10.55 -12.03
CA ARG A 4 -1.59 -10.73 -10.73
C ARG A 4 -1.37 -9.45 -9.94
N LYS A 5 -2.38 -8.57 -9.91
CA LYS A 5 -2.31 -7.35 -9.10
C LYS A 5 -2.35 -7.74 -7.62
N VAL A 6 -1.35 -7.33 -6.88
CA VAL A 6 -1.28 -7.54 -5.43
C VAL A 6 -1.59 -6.22 -4.73
N GLY A 7 -2.65 -6.17 -3.96
CA GLY A 7 -2.98 -5.02 -3.11
C GLY A 7 -2.38 -5.16 -1.71
N GLY A 8 -2.06 -4.05 -1.06
CA GLY A 8 -1.52 -4.03 0.29
C GLY A 8 -2.45 -3.34 1.28
N ILE A 9 -2.61 -3.90 2.47
CA ILE A 9 -3.30 -3.29 3.60
C ILE A 9 -2.31 -3.09 4.74
N ILE A 10 -2.22 -1.86 5.24
CA ILE A 10 -1.55 -1.52 6.49
C ILE A 10 -2.63 -1.04 7.46
N ALA A 11 -2.88 -1.82 8.50
CA ALA A 11 -3.90 -1.49 9.48
C ALA A 11 -3.30 -0.70 10.65
N VAL A 12 -3.83 0.52 10.84
CA VAL A 12 -3.53 1.39 11.97
C VAL A 12 -4.77 1.42 12.86
N ALA A 13 -4.98 0.36 13.67
CA ALA A 13 -6.19 0.18 14.46
C ALA A 13 -6.37 1.30 15.49
N ASN A 14 -5.51 1.35 16.49
CA ASN A 14 -5.49 2.40 17.49
C ASN A 14 -4.17 3.17 17.40
N HIS A 15 -4.23 4.43 16.95
CA HIS A 15 -3.05 5.26 16.73
C HIS A 15 -2.19 5.44 17.97
N GLU A 16 -2.80 5.59 19.15
CA GLU A 16 -2.09 5.76 20.42
C GLU A 16 -1.32 4.48 20.83
N VAL A 17 -1.90 3.31 20.55
CA VAL A 17 -1.28 2.01 20.83
C VAL A 17 -0.33 1.59 19.73
N ALA A 18 -0.75 1.72 18.48
CA ALA A 18 0.01 1.26 17.31
C ALA A 18 1.21 2.16 16.96
N LYS A 19 1.19 3.43 17.38
CA LYS A 19 2.25 4.43 17.19
C LYS A 19 2.87 4.41 15.78
N PRO A 20 2.10 4.59 14.70
CA PRO A 20 2.58 4.42 13.32
C PRO A 20 3.78 5.31 12.98
N LEU A 21 3.90 6.45 13.65
CA LEU A 21 5.02 7.39 13.48
C LEU A 21 6.20 7.14 14.42
N LEU A 22 6.17 6.04 15.20
CA LEU A 22 7.31 5.64 16.04
C LEU A 22 8.57 5.52 15.17
N GLN A 23 9.60 6.27 15.52
CA GLN A 23 10.87 6.26 14.80
C GLN A 23 11.68 5.01 15.18
N VAL A 24 12.10 4.24 14.18
CA VAL A 24 13.05 3.14 14.34
C VAL A 24 14.21 3.42 13.40
N GLY A 25 15.33 3.83 13.96
CA GLY A 25 16.38 4.50 13.21
C GLY A 25 15.92 5.89 12.75
N GLN A 26 15.97 6.17 11.44
CA GLN A 26 15.68 7.49 10.87
C GLN A 26 14.32 7.58 10.15
N ILE A 27 13.55 6.51 10.13
CA ILE A 27 12.24 6.47 9.45
C ILE A 27 11.18 5.83 10.35
N PRO A 28 9.92 6.31 10.26
CA PRO A 28 8.84 5.75 11.05
C PRO A 28 8.50 4.30 10.63
N ILE A 29 7.96 3.53 11.58
CA ILE A 29 7.61 2.12 11.35
C ILE A 29 6.69 1.93 10.16
N ILE A 30 5.68 2.78 10.00
CA ILE A 30 4.75 2.67 8.86
C ILE A 30 5.45 2.85 7.52
N ARG A 31 6.43 3.74 7.45
CA ARG A 31 7.20 3.97 6.22
C ARG A 31 8.04 2.75 5.84
N ARG A 32 8.56 2.00 6.83
CA ARG A 32 9.26 0.73 6.57
C ARG A 32 8.38 -0.27 5.85
N ILE A 33 7.14 -0.45 6.31
CA ILE A 33 6.18 -1.35 5.66
C ILE A 33 5.86 -0.89 4.24
N VAL A 34 5.60 0.42 4.05
CA VAL A 34 5.32 0.96 2.70
C VAL A 34 6.49 0.72 1.75
N ILE A 35 7.74 0.98 2.18
CA ILE A 35 8.94 0.72 1.38
C ILE A 35 9.04 -0.76 1.02
N THR A 36 8.87 -1.66 1.99
CA THR A 36 8.92 -3.11 1.76
C THR A 36 7.84 -3.55 0.75
N TYR A 37 6.62 -3.04 0.86
CA TYR A 37 5.54 -3.32 -0.09
C TYR A 37 5.88 -2.84 -1.50
N GLN A 38 6.38 -1.61 -1.61
CA GLN A 38 6.76 -1.02 -2.91
C GLN A 38 7.88 -1.79 -3.60
N GLN A 39 8.86 -2.29 -2.85
CA GLN A 39 9.98 -3.05 -3.40
C GLN A 39 9.55 -4.34 -4.12
N VAL A 40 8.48 -4.98 -3.69
CA VAL A 40 7.93 -6.19 -4.32
C VAL A 40 6.75 -5.90 -5.24
N GLY A 41 6.51 -4.62 -5.57
CA GLY A 41 5.50 -4.22 -6.54
C GLY A 41 4.06 -4.27 -6.03
N VAL A 42 3.82 -4.22 -4.74
CA VAL A 42 2.46 -4.13 -4.16
C VAL A 42 1.83 -2.79 -4.53
N PHE A 43 0.68 -2.84 -5.22
CA PHE A 43 -0.14 -1.68 -5.56
C PHE A 43 -1.58 -2.11 -5.88
N PRO A 44 -2.60 -1.38 -5.38
CA PRO A 44 -2.52 -0.22 -4.49
C PRO A 44 -2.14 -0.57 -3.06
N ILE A 45 -1.54 0.38 -2.31
CA ILE A 45 -1.28 0.26 -0.88
C ILE A 45 -2.30 1.09 -0.13
N VAL A 46 -3.06 0.46 0.75
CA VAL A 46 -4.12 1.08 1.54
C VAL A 46 -3.68 1.18 3.00
N VAL A 47 -3.73 2.38 3.53
CA VAL A 47 -3.50 2.67 4.96
C VAL A 47 -4.86 2.96 5.59
N VAL A 48 -5.30 2.09 6.50
CA VAL A 48 -6.59 2.24 7.17
C VAL A 48 -6.37 2.89 8.53
N VAL A 49 -6.96 4.06 8.73
CA VAL A 49 -6.80 4.90 9.92
C VAL A 49 -8.11 5.07 10.68
N GLY A 50 -8.04 5.17 12.01
CA GLY A 50 -9.21 5.36 12.86
C GLY A 50 -9.75 6.80 12.91
N GLY A 51 -9.01 7.77 12.38
CA GLY A 51 -9.35 9.20 12.44
C GLY A 51 -8.70 10.02 11.33
N ASP A 52 -8.79 11.34 11.45
CA ASP A 52 -8.04 12.25 10.59
C ASP A 52 -6.65 12.46 11.19
N ASP A 53 -5.65 11.86 10.56
CA ASP A 53 -4.26 11.95 10.98
C ASP A 53 -3.44 12.70 9.94
N GLU A 54 -3.36 14.00 10.09
CA GLU A 54 -2.67 14.89 9.17
C GLU A 54 -1.14 14.65 9.17
N ASP A 55 -0.56 14.26 10.30
CA ASP A 55 0.88 13.99 10.39
C ASP A 55 1.22 12.71 9.64
N LEU A 56 0.40 11.67 9.77
CA LEU A 56 0.54 10.44 9.02
C LEU A 56 0.36 10.67 7.51
N LYS A 57 -0.65 11.45 7.11
CA LYS A 57 -0.86 11.82 5.71
C LYS A 57 0.33 12.60 5.14
N ARG A 58 0.90 13.51 5.93
CA ARG A 58 2.08 14.28 5.54
C ARG A 58 3.30 13.39 5.35
N GLU A 59 3.56 12.49 6.28
CA GLU A 59 4.67 11.53 6.22
C GLU A 59 4.61 10.65 4.96
N LEU A 60 3.42 10.16 4.62
CA LEU A 60 3.24 9.23 3.50
C LEU A 60 2.82 9.90 2.19
N SER A 61 2.68 11.23 2.15
CA SER A 61 2.13 11.97 1.00
C SER A 61 2.87 11.80 -0.32
N SER A 62 4.16 11.47 -0.27
CA SER A 62 5.01 11.23 -1.45
C SER A 62 5.07 9.77 -1.90
N LEU A 63 4.53 8.84 -1.10
CA LEU A 63 4.69 7.41 -1.30
C LEU A 63 3.54 6.76 -2.09
N GLY A 64 2.53 7.54 -2.50
CA GLY A 64 1.44 7.05 -3.35
C GLY A 64 0.53 6.03 -2.66
N VAL A 65 0.30 6.17 -1.36
CA VAL A 65 -0.62 5.33 -0.58
C VAL A 65 -2.02 5.91 -0.57
N ILE A 66 -3.01 5.05 -0.41
CA ILE A 66 -4.43 5.38 -0.30
C ILE A 66 -4.84 5.40 1.17
N PHE A 67 -5.41 6.50 1.62
CA PHE A 67 -5.95 6.60 2.96
C PHE A 67 -7.43 6.22 2.99
N LEU A 68 -7.77 5.25 3.84
CA LEU A 68 -9.17 4.93 4.17
C LEU A 68 -9.42 5.26 5.62
N LYS A 69 -10.56 5.90 5.85
CA LYS A 69 -11.03 6.19 7.21
C LYS A 69 -12.05 5.15 7.64
N HIS A 70 -11.93 4.70 8.86
CA HIS A 70 -12.95 3.86 9.49
C HIS A 70 -14.19 4.71 9.81
N GLU A 71 -15.39 4.22 9.50
CA GLU A 71 -16.63 4.99 9.64
C GLU A 71 -17.22 4.97 11.06
N GLN A 72 -16.73 4.13 11.97
CA GLN A 72 -17.29 4.01 13.31
C GLN A 72 -16.68 5.03 14.27
N GLU A 73 -17.52 5.60 15.16
CA GLU A 73 -17.10 6.59 16.18
C GLU A 73 -16.27 5.98 17.33
N ARG A 74 -16.30 4.66 17.50
CA ARG A 74 -15.48 3.95 18.50
C ARG A 74 -14.05 3.75 18.00
N MET A 75 -13.11 3.57 18.91
CA MET A 75 -11.76 3.15 18.56
C MET A 75 -11.82 1.83 17.78
N PRO A 76 -11.33 1.78 16.50
CA PRO A 76 -11.40 0.58 15.69
C PRO A 76 -10.50 -0.50 16.26
N GLU A 77 -10.99 -1.73 16.28
CA GLU A 77 -10.17 -2.90 16.48
C GLU A 77 -9.38 -3.22 15.20
N LEU A 78 -8.34 -4.04 15.33
CA LEU A 78 -7.53 -4.44 14.17
C LEU A 78 -8.41 -5.05 13.06
N MET A 79 -9.39 -5.87 13.44
CA MET A 79 -10.30 -6.50 12.48
C MET A 79 -11.17 -5.51 11.70
N ASP A 80 -11.57 -4.41 12.32
CA ASP A 80 -12.34 -3.36 11.65
C ASP A 80 -11.51 -2.69 10.55
N SER A 81 -10.23 -2.41 10.84
CA SER A 81 -9.30 -1.88 9.84
C SER A 81 -9.03 -2.88 8.71
N VAL A 82 -8.89 -4.16 9.03
CA VAL A 82 -8.73 -5.23 8.04
C VAL A 82 -9.96 -5.29 7.12
N ARG A 83 -11.17 -5.30 7.69
CA ARG A 83 -12.42 -5.31 6.93
C ARG A 83 -12.53 -4.13 5.97
N THR A 84 -12.25 -2.93 6.45
CA THR A 84 -12.28 -1.71 5.62
C THR A 84 -11.30 -1.83 4.43
N GLY A 85 -10.09 -2.31 4.67
CA GLY A 85 -9.09 -2.51 3.62
C GLY A 85 -9.50 -3.61 2.63
N LEU A 86 -10.00 -4.75 3.13
CA LEU A 86 -10.44 -5.88 2.29
C LEU A 86 -11.66 -5.51 1.44
N GLN A 87 -12.66 -4.83 2.00
CA GLN A 87 -13.81 -4.34 1.25
C GLN A 87 -13.40 -3.41 0.10
N TYR A 88 -12.39 -2.57 0.33
CA TYR A 88 -11.88 -1.69 -0.72
C TYR A 88 -11.13 -2.45 -1.82
N LEU A 89 -10.33 -3.45 -1.49
CA LEU A 89 -9.49 -4.19 -2.44
C LEU A 89 -10.20 -5.35 -3.13
N GLN A 90 -11.34 -5.80 -2.62
CA GLN A 90 -12.13 -6.90 -3.18
C GLN A 90 -12.45 -6.66 -4.67
N GLY A 91 -12.16 -7.64 -5.50
CA GLY A 91 -12.35 -7.57 -6.96
C GLY A 91 -11.38 -6.66 -7.71
N LYS A 92 -10.47 -5.96 -7.02
CA LYS A 92 -9.45 -5.09 -7.63
C LYS A 92 -8.09 -5.74 -7.76
N CYS A 93 -7.82 -6.72 -6.91
CA CYS A 93 -6.54 -7.42 -6.84
C CYS A 93 -6.79 -8.92 -6.75
N SER A 94 -5.93 -9.73 -7.38
CA SER A 94 -6.02 -11.20 -7.28
C SER A 94 -5.51 -11.72 -5.93
N ARG A 95 -4.65 -10.95 -5.27
CA ARG A 95 -4.10 -11.24 -3.94
C ARG A 95 -4.00 -9.97 -3.11
N VAL A 96 -4.16 -10.10 -1.81
CA VAL A 96 -4.02 -9.00 -0.85
C VAL A 96 -3.00 -9.39 0.22
N VAL A 97 -2.02 -8.54 0.45
CA VAL A 97 -1.09 -8.66 1.57
C VAL A 97 -1.53 -7.74 2.70
N PHE A 98 -1.55 -8.27 3.90
CA PHE A 98 -1.94 -7.57 5.12
C PHE A 98 -0.80 -7.56 6.13
N ALA A 99 -0.49 -6.39 6.69
CA ALA A 99 0.33 -6.24 7.87
C ALA A 99 -0.28 -5.26 8.87
N PRO A 100 -0.28 -5.57 10.17
CA PRO A 100 -0.53 -4.58 11.19
C PRO A 100 0.69 -3.65 11.30
N VAL A 101 0.45 -2.37 11.54
CA VAL A 101 1.54 -1.36 11.54
C VAL A 101 2.60 -1.62 12.61
N ASN A 102 2.25 -2.34 13.67
CA ASN A 102 3.15 -2.68 14.77
C ASN A 102 4.08 -3.87 14.49
N VAL A 103 4.07 -4.46 13.28
CA VAL A 103 5.05 -5.48 12.84
C VAL A 103 5.79 -4.97 11.61
N PRO A 104 6.78 -4.05 11.76
CA PRO A 104 7.35 -3.32 10.65
C PRO A 104 8.63 -3.91 10.06
N MET A 105 9.18 -5.00 10.62
CA MET A 105 10.55 -5.42 10.37
C MET A 105 10.70 -6.63 9.44
N PHE A 106 9.62 -7.12 8.84
CA PHE A 106 9.69 -8.17 7.82
C PHE A 106 10.39 -7.64 6.55
N THR A 107 11.13 -8.51 5.89
CA THR A 107 11.98 -8.15 4.75
C THR A 107 11.25 -8.25 3.40
N PRO A 108 11.73 -7.54 2.36
CA PRO A 108 11.22 -7.72 1.00
C PRO A 108 11.35 -9.16 0.47
N ASP A 109 12.43 -9.85 0.81
CA ASP A 109 12.64 -11.25 0.39
C ASP A 109 11.62 -12.18 1.03
N THR A 110 11.30 -11.99 2.31
CA THR A 110 10.21 -12.69 2.98
C THR A 110 8.89 -12.44 2.26
N LEU A 111 8.54 -11.19 2.01
CA LEU A 111 7.30 -10.86 1.33
C LEU A 111 7.24 -11.41 -0.08
N GLN A 112 8.34 -11.37 -0.83
CA GLN A 112 8.42 -11.97 -2.16
C GLN A 112 8.18 -13.48 -2.11
N SER A 113 8.79 -14.19 -1.15
CA SER A 113 8.59 -15.63 -0.96
C SER A 113 7.13 -15.99 -0.68
N LEU A 114 6.41 -15.16 0.10
CA LEU A 114 4.98 -15.34 0.34
C LEU A 114 4.15 -15.13 -0.93
N LEU A 115 4.52 -14.12 -1.74
CA LEU A 115 3.83 -13.80 -3.00
C LEU A 115 4.09 -14.85 -4.08
N ASP A 116 5.23 -15.52 -4.06
CA ASP A 116 5.58 -16.59 -5.01
C ASP A 116 4.98 -17.94 -4.60
N THR A 117 4.56 -18.08 -3.33
CA THR A 117 3.95 -19.30 -2.81
C THR A 117 2.49 -19.38 -3.20
N GLU A 118 2.06 -20.53 -3.75
CA GLU A 118 0.65 -20.81 -4.03
C GLU A 118 -0.10 -21.14 -2.74
N GLY A 119 -1.35 -20.69 -2.64
CA GLY A 119 -2.22 -20.95 -1.50
C GLY A 119 -3.23 -19.84 -1.28
N ASP A 120 -4.35 -20.18 -0.68
CA ASP A 120 -5.46 -19.27 -0.40
C ASP A 120 -5.12 -18.26 0.70
N VAL A 121 -4.49 -18.78 1.76
CA VAL A 121 -3.96 -17.98 2.88
C VAL A 121 -2.51 -18.39 3.08
N VAL A 122 -1.56 -17.49 2.83
CA VAL A 122 -0.13 -17.76 2.99
C VAL A 122 0.40 -16.98 4.19
N VAL A 123 1.01 -17.70 5.12
CA VAL A 123 1.46 -17.18 6.41
C VAL A 123 2.95 -17.47 6.60
N PRO A 124 3.80 -16.48 6.92
CA PRO A 124 5.19 -16.74 7.23
C PRO A 124 5.32 -17.43 8.60
N SER A 125 6.32 -18.27 8.73
CA SER A 125 6.66 -18.96 9.97
C SER A 125 8.17 -18.82 10.23
N TRP A 126 8.53 -18.50 11.46
CA TRP A 126 9.89 -18.52 11.95
C TRP A 126 9.97 -19.39 13.21
N GLN A 127 10.75 -20.47 13.13
CA GLN A 127 10.87 -21.47 14.21
C GLN A 127 9.51 -21.98 14.71
N GLY A 128 8.59 -22.29 13.78
CA GLY A 128 7.25 -22.79 14.08
C GLY A 128 6.25 -21.74 14.60
N ARG A 129 6.63 -20.47 14.67
CA ARG A 129 5.75 -19.36 15.09
C ARG A 129 5.31 -18.56 13.88
N GLY A 130 3.99 -18.49 13.66
CA GLY A 130 3.41 -17.69 12.59
C GLY A 130 3.50 -16.18 12.87
N GLY A 131 3.70 -15.40 11.80
CA GLY A 131 3.87 -13.95 11.88
C GLY A 131 3.15 -13.18 10.78
N HIS A 132 3.63 -11.98 10.51
CA HIS A 132 3.16 -11.09 9.46
C HIS A 132 4.28 -10.75 8.48
N PRO A 133 3.93 -10.37 7.23
CA PRO A 133 2.59 -10.16 6.66
C PRO A 133 1.87 -11.45 6.32
N ILE A 134 0.55 -11.38 6.15
CA ILE A 134 -0.28 -12.50 5.66
C ILE A 134 -0.76 -12.18 4.26
N VAL A 135 -0.76 -13.17 3.37
CA VAL A 135 -1.27 -13.01 2.00
C VAL A 135 -2.56 -13.81 1.85
N LEU A 136 -3.57 -13.19 1.26
CA LEU A 136 -4.89 -13.76 0.98
C LEU A 136 -5.17 -13.69 -0.52
N THR A 137 -5.81 -14.71 -1.09
CA THR A 137 -6.43 -14.60 -2.42
C THR A 137 -7.75 -13.81 -2.34
N ASP A 138 -8.15 -13.19 -3.46
CA ASP A 138 -9.44 -12.46 -3.54
C ASP A 138 -10.64 -13.34 -3.17
N GLU A 139 -10.56 -14.63 -3.48
CA GLU A 139 -11.59 -15.63 -3.16
C GLU A 139 -11.80 -15.86 -1.65
N MET A 140 -10.78 -15.57 -0.83
CA MET A 140 -10.89 -15.69 0.63
C MET A 140 -11.46 -14.44 1.28
N ILE A 141 -11.44 -13.30 0.61
CA ILE A 141 -11.93 -12.03 1.17
C ILE A 141 -13.38 -12.13 1.65
N PRO A 142 -14.35 -12.67 0.88
CA PRO A 142 -15.74 -12.79 1.36
C PRO A 142 -15.86 -13.62 2.62
N LYS A 143 -15.05 -14.68 2.79
CA LYS A 143 -15.07 -15.54 3.98
C LYS A 143 -14.56 -14.79 5.21
N VAL A 144 -13.46 -14.02 5.06
CA VAL A 144 -12.93 -13.18 6.14
C VAL A 144 -13.91 -12.08 6.53
N LEU A 145 -14.58 -11.46 5.54
CA LEU A 145 -15.57 -10.41 5.78
C LEU A 145 -16.84 -10.92 6.48
N ALA A 146 -17.25 -12.16 6.21
CA ALA A 146 -18.42 -12.79 6.82
C ALA A 146 -18.18 -13.24 8.26
N TYR A 147 -16.93 -13.32 8.73
CA TYR A 147 -16.62 -13.77 10.09
C TYR A 147 -17.09 -12.74 11.12
N SER A 148 -17.85 -13.19 12.12
CA SER A 148 -18.40 -12.36 13.20
C SER A 148 -18.00 -12.83 14.61
N GLY A 149 -17.05 -13.78 14.71
CA GLY A 149 -16.59 -14.30 16.00
C GLY A 149 -15.66 -13.34 16.76
N GLU A 150 -15.34 -13.67 18.00
CA GLU A 150 -14.63 -12.79 18.95
C GLU A 150 -13.10 -12.74 18.75
N ASN A 151 -12.51 -13.72 18.02
CA ASN A 151 -11.05 -13.82 17.89
C ASN A 151 -10.45 -12.96 16.76
N GLY A 152 -11.19 -11.96 16.25
CA GLY A 152 -10.74 -11.03 15.21
C GLY A 152 -10.22 -11.74 13.96
N LEU A 153 -9.15 -11.21 13.35
CA LEU A 153 -8.57 -11.81 12.14
C LEU A 153 -8.06 -13.24 12.36
N ARG A 154 -7.49 -13.55 13.53
CA ARG A 154 -7.01 -14.90 13.85
C ARG A 154 -8.13 -15.91 13.74
N GLY A 155 -9.30 -15.63 14.33
CA GLY A 155 -10.47 -16.50 14.23
C GLY A 155 -11.01 -16.58 12.82
N ALA A 156 -11.04 -15.46 12.08
CA ALA A 156 -11.46 -15.46 10.68
C ALA A 156 -10.59 -16.34 9.77
N LEU A 157 -9.34 -16.57 10.14
CA LEU A 157 -8.39 -17.40 9.38
C LEU A 157 -8.29 -18.83 9.90
N GLU A 158 -8.89 -19.17 11.06
CA GLU A 158 -8.70 -20.44 11.74
C GLU A 158 -9.22 -21.62 10.91
N ASP A 159 -10.37 -21.46 10.28
CA ASP A 159 -11.02 -22.48 9.45
C ASP A 159 -10.62 -22.42 7.96
N LEU A 160 -9.74 -21.49 7.57
CA LEU A 160 -9.29 -21.37 6.19
C LEU A 160 -8.03 -22.21 5.93
N PRO A 161 -7.88 -22.78 4.73
CA PRO A 161 -6.68 -23.52 4.37
C PRO A 161 -5.46 -22.59 4.36
N ARG A 162 -4.48 -22.89 5.21
CA ARG A 162 -3.26 -22.08 5.39
C ARG A 162 -2.04 -22.80 4.85
N THR A 163 -1.28 -22.10 4.02
CA THR A 163 0.04 -22.52 3.57
C THR A 163 1.09 -21.78 4.40
N TRP A 164 1.90 -22.55 5.12
CA TRP A 164 2.98 -22.02 5.96
C TRP A 164 4.27 -21.94 5.14
N VAL A 165 4.96 -20.80 5.23
CA VAL A 165 6.25 -20.59 4.57
C VAL A 165 7.29 -20.33 5.65
N ASP A 166 8.20 -21.28 5.82
CA ASP A 166 9.34 -21.09 6.74
C ASP A 166 10.31 -20.07 6.15
N VAL A 167 10.59 -19.02 6.91
CA VAL A 167 11.48 -17.93 6.54
C VAL A 167 12.54 -17.71 7.62
N ASP A 168 13.74 -17.37 7.20
CA ASP A 168 14.81 -16.96 8.14
C ASP A 168 14.73 -15.44 8.38
N ASP A 169 13.57 -15.00 8.87
CA ASP A 169 13.26 -13.60 9.11
C ASP A 169 12.49 -13.43 10.43
N LYS A 170 13.22 -13.13 11.49
CA LYS A 170 12.62 -12.86 12.81
C LYS A 170 11.74 -11.60 12.80
N GLY A 171 11.92 -10.71 11.81
CA GLY A 171 11.14 -9.49 11.63
C GLY A 171 9.65 -9.71 11.50
N ILE A 172 9.21 -10.91 11.04
CA ILE A 172 7.79 -11.29 10.98
C ILE A 172 7.08 -11.31 12.33
N LEU A 173 7.84 -11.39 13.43
CA LEU A 173 7.35 -11.42 14.81
C LEU A 173 7.71 -10.15 15.60
N ALA A 174 8.54 -9.26 15.03
CA ALA A 174 9.05 -8.08 15.74
C ALA A 174 7.95 -7.04 15.94
N ASN A 175 7.50 -6.88 17.18
CA ASN A 175 6.43 -5.97 17.54
C ASN A 175 6.98 -4.61 17.98
N ALA A 176 6.35 -3.52 17.52
CA ALA A 176 6.72 -2.15 17.86
C ALA A 176 6.66 -1.80 19.35
N HIS A 177 6.04 -2.64 20.18
CA HIS A 177 6.07 -2.49 21.63
C HIS A 177 7.39 -2.96 22.27
N ASP A 178 8.21 -3.72 21.54
CA ASP A 178 9.53 -4.18 21.95
C ASP A 178 10.61 -3.37 21.20
N GLU A 179 10.90 -2.17 21.67
CA GLU A 179 11.86 -1.27 21.05
C GLU A 179 13.30 -1.85 21.05
N GLU A 180 13.65 -2.66 22.05
CA GLU A 180 14.95 -3.32 22.08
C GLU A 180 15.09 -4.35 20.95
N GLU A 181 14.04 -5.14 20.71
CA GLU A 181 14.02 -6.10 19.62
C GLU A 181 14.06 -5.40 18.25
N LEU A 182 13.31 -4.32 18.08
CA LEU A 182 13.38 -3.51 16.86
C LEU A 182 14.80 -2.98 16.60
N ASN A 183 15.45 -2.47 17.64
CA ASN A 183 16.82 -1.95 17.53
C ASN A 183 17.85 -3.06 17.23
N ARG A 184 17.69 -4.26 17.80
CA ARG A 184 18.55 -5.41 17.48
C ARG A 184 18.47 -5.81 16.00
N GLN A 185 17.28 -5.69 15.39
CA GLN A 185 17.08 -6.06 13.99
C GLN A 185 17.36 -4.90 13.01
N LEU A 186 17.54 -3.67 13.51
CA LEU A 186 17.59 -2.47 12.70
C LEU A 186 18.64 -2.51 11.60
N THR A 187 19.86 -2.94 11.90
CA THR A 187 20.95 -2.97 10.92
C THR A 187 20.63 -3.94 9.78
N ALA A 188 20.24 -5.17 10.10
CA ALA A 188 19.88 -6.16 9.09
C ALA A 188 18.67 -5.72 8.26
N HIS A 189 17.63 -5.19 8.90
CA HIS A 189 16.47 -4.68 8.20
C HIS A 189 16.80 -3.48 7.30
N ASN A 190 17.61 -2.53 7.76
CA ASN A 190 18.04 -1.40 6.93
C ASN A 190 18.75 -1.85 5.66
N LEU A 191 19.55 -2.91 5.74
CA LEU A 191 20.24 -3.48 4.58
C LEU A 191 19.24 -4.16 3.62
N SER A 192 18.26 -4.89 4.16
CA SER A 192 17.24 -5.58 3.35
C SER A 192 16.34 -4.62 2.58
N ILE A 193 16.08 -3.42 3.11
CA ILE A 193 15.26 -2.40 2.45
C ILE A 193 16.05 -1.43 1.56
N VAL A 194 17.36 -1.66 1.34
CA VAL A 194 18.13 -0.87 0.35
C VAL A 194 17.59 -1.12 -1.05
N HIS A 195 17.18 -0.07 -1.72
CA HIS A 195 16.58 -0.15 -3.05
C HIS A 195 16.88 1.10 -3.87
N PRO A 196 16.84 1.02 -5.21
CA PRO A 196 16.90 2.20 -6.05
C PRO A 196 15.59 2.97 -5.95
N ALA A 197 15.62 4.17 -5.38
CA ALA A 197 14.44 5.04 -5.34
C ALA A 197 14.28 5.77 -6.68
N LEU A 198 13.14 5.55 -7.36
CA LEU A 198 12.82 6.20 -8.61
C LEU A 198 11.75 7.28 -8.39
N HIS A 199 12.08 8.51 -8.74
CA HIS A 199 11.15 9.64 -8.72
C HIS A 199 10.80 10.06 -10.15
N MET A 200 9.89 9.31 -10.78
CA MET A 200 9.50 9.58 -12.16
C MET A 200 8.55 10.77 -12.25
N LYS A 201 8.85 11.67 -13.17
CA LYS A 201 7.99 12.78 -13.56
C LYS A 201 7.98 12.88 -15.07
N LEU A 202 6.86 13.35 -15.65
CA LEU A 202 6.86 13.84 -17.01
C LEU A 202 6.95 15.37 -16.96
N GLU A 203 7.82 15.93 -17.80
CA GLU A 203 8.06 17.37 -17.87
C GLU A 203 8.19 17.84 -19.32
N GLN A 204 7.84 19.06 -19.56
CA GLN A 204 8.06 19.79 -20.80
C GLN A 204 8.96 20.99 -20.50
N GLU A 205 8.42 22.12 -20.10
CA GLU A 205 9.18 23.24 -19.52
C GLU A 205 9.25 23.11 -17.98
N GLU A 206 8.19 22.52 -17.40
CA GLU A 206 8.08 22.20 -15.98
C GLU A 206 7.44 20.81 -15.78
N PRO A 207 7.65 20.17 -14.62
CA PRO A 207 6.97 18.93 -14.32
C PRO A 207 5.45 19.08 -14.36
N PHE A 208 4.78 18.29 -15.18
CA PHE A 208 3.31 18.32 -15.31
C PHE A 208 2.63 17.02 -14.86
N PHE A 209 3.37 15.91 -14.70
CA PHE A 209 2.85 14.64 -14.20
C PHE A 209 3.81 14.00 -13.20
N SER A 210 3.26 13.39 -12.15
CA SER A 210 4.02 12.80 -11.04
C SER A 210 3.24 11.66 -10.39
N ALA A 211 3.88 10.87 -9.53
CA ALA A 211 3.26 9.80 -8.76
C ALA A 211 2.01 10.27 -7.98
N ARG A 212 2.02 11.50 -7.47
CA ARG A 212 0.87 12.08 -6.76
C ARG A 212 -0.33 12.32 -7.67
N LEU A 213 -0.10 12.83 -8.89
CA LEU A 213 -1.18 13.01 -9.88
C LEU A 213 -1.64 11.66 -10.43
N LYS A 214 -0.74 10.71 -10.64
CA LYS A 214 -1.08 9.33 -11.01
C LYS A 214 -2.07 8.73 -10.00
N LEU A 215 -1.76 8.82 -8.70
CA LEU A 215 -2.65 8.34 -7.64
C LEU A 215 -4.01 9.04 -7.66
N LEU A 216 -4.01 10.37 -7.85
CA LEU A 216 -5.25 11.14 -7.92
C LEU A 216 -6.13 10.68 -9.09
N LEU A 217 -5.56 10.52 -10.30
CA LEU A 217 -6.31 10.03 -11.47
C LEU A 217 -6.81 8.60 -11.26
N TYR A 218 -5.98 7.71 -10.70
CA TYR A 218 -6.41 6.37 -10.32
C TYR A 218 -7.63 6.39 -9.37
N LEU A 219 -7.62 7.27 -8.37
CA LEU A 219 -8.72 7.39 -7.42
C LEU A 219 -9.96 8.07 -8.01
N ILE A 220 -9.80 8.97 -8.98
CA ILE A 220 -10.93 9.54 -9.74
C ILE A 220 -11.61 8.44 -10.55
N ASP A 221 -10.85 7.60 -11.22
CA ASP A 221 -11.36 6.46 -11.98
C ASP A 221 -12.09 5.45 -11.08
N ASP A 222 -11.47 5.12 -9.93
CA ASP A 222 -12.00 4.18 -8.95
C ASP A 222 -13.31 4.65 -8.29
N THR A 223 -13.41 5.95 -7.98
CA THR A 223 -14.51 6.49 -7.17
C THR A 223 -15.54 7.29 -7.93
N ASN A 224 -15.23 7.71 -9.15
CA ASN A 224 -16.00 8.67 -9.94
C ASN A 224 -16.33 9.97 -9.17
N ASN A 225 -15.51 10.34 -8.19
CA ASN A 225 -15.77 11.45 -7.29
C ASN A 225 -14.49 12.17 -6.86
N MET A 226 -14.36 13.44 -7.26
CA MET A 226 -13.18 14.26 -6.93
C MET A 226 -12.96 14.44 -5.43
N ARG A 227 -14.03 14.66 -4.66
CA ARG A 227 -13.91 14.88 -3.21
C ARG A 227 -13.35 13.63 -2.52
N THR A 228 -13.88 12.46 -2.87
CA THR A 228 -13.40 11.18 -2.34
C THR A 228 -11.98 10.90 -2.78
N ALA A 229 -11.64 11.14 -4.04
CA ALA A 229 -10.27 10.98 -4.55
C ALA A 229 -9.27 11.88 -3.81
N CYS A 230 -9.63 13.15 -3.59
CA CYS A 230 -8.82 14.08 -2.80
C CYS A 230 -8.61 13.61 -1.35
N ALA A 231 -9.69 13.20 -0.68
CA ALA A 231 -9.61 12.70 0.70
C ALA A 231 -8.70 11.48 0.84
N ARG A 232 -8.81 10.53 -0.11
CA ARG A 232 -8.03 9.30 -0.12
C ARG A 232 -6.56 9.48 -0.56
N SER A 233 -6.26 10.51 -1.37
CA SER A 233 -4.89 10.82 -1.80
C SER A 233 -4.16 11.81 -0.89
N GLY A 234 -4.84 12.43 0.06
CA GLY A 234 -4.30 13.51 0.88
C GLY A 234 -3.97 14.77 0.08
N VAL A 235 -4.67 15.01 -1.04
CA VAL A 235 -4.52 16.21 -1.88
C VAL A 235 -5.69 17.15 -1.65
N SER A 236 -5.42 18.44 -1.40
CA SER A 236 -6.50 19.43 -1.30
C SER A 236 -7.23 19.60 -2.64
N HIS A 237 -8.51 19.93 -2.59
CA HIS A 237 -9.35 20.07 -3.78
C HIS A 237 -8.81 21.11 -4.78
N SER A 238 -8.33 22.25 -4.29
CA SER A 238 -7.72 23.29 -5.14
C SER A 238 -6.48 22.74 -5.84
N LYS A 239 -5.56 22.12 -5.09
CA LYS A 239 -4.32 21.56 -5.65
C LYS A 239 -4.59 20.45 -6.65
N ALA A 240 -5.63 19.63 -6.43
CA ALA A 240 -6.04 18.58 -7.36
C ALA A 240 -6.41 19.18 -8.73
N TRP A 241 -7.22 20.25 -8.73
CA TRP A 241 -7.59 20.94 -9.97
C TRP A 241 -6.42 21.62 -10.65
N ASP A 242 -5.53 22.24 -9.90
CA ASP A 242 -4.32 22.88 -10.46
C ASP A 242 -3.44 21.85 -11.17
N MET A 243 -3.28 20.68 -10.57
CA MET A 243 -2.51 19.57 -11.15
C MET A 243 -3.16 19.03 -12.44
N ILE A 244 -4.48 18.82 -12.42
CA ILE A 244 -5.24 18.33 -13.59
C ILE A 244 -5.21 19.36 -14.72
N ASN A 245 -5.50 20.64 -14.42
CA ASN A 245 -5.50 21.70 -15.42
C ASN A 245 -4.11 21.87 -16.08
N ARG A 246 -3.03 21.69 -15.30
CA ARG A 246 -1.67 21.70 -15.85
C ARG A 246 -1.45 20.52 -16.81
N LEU A 247 -1.82 19.31 -16.41
CA LEU A 247 -1.73 18.11 -17.24
C LEU A 247 -2.49 18.30 -18.55
N GLU A 248 -3.75 18.74 -18.50
CA GLU A 248 -4.60 18.95 -19.68
C GLU A 248 -4.02 19.99 -20.65
N ARG A 249 -3.42 21.05 -20.12
CA ARG A 249 -2.72 22.06 -20.94
C ARG A 249 -1.52 21.48 -21.67
N CYS A 250 -0.73 20.64 -21.02
CA CYS A 250 0.44 20.02 -21.63
C CYS A 250 0.07 18.95 -22.67
N LEU A 251 -1.03 18.21 -22.43
CA LEU A 251 -1.49 17.18 -23.35
C LEU A 251 -2.34 17.71 -24.51
N GLY A 252 -2.94 18.90 -24.37
CA GLY A 252 -3.82 19.48 -25.37
C GLY A 252 -5.23 18.87 -25.43
N TYR A 253 -5.59 18.02 -24.46
CA TYR A 253 -6.93 17.42 -24.34
C TYR A 253 -7.34 17.25 -22.87
N SER A 254 -8.66 17.11 -22.64
CA SER A 254 -9.18 16.89 -21.28
C SER A 254 -8.96 15.46 -20.82
N VAL A 255 -8.41 15.28 -19.63
CA VAL A 255 -8.23 13.97 -18.97
C VAL A 255 -9.35 13.63 -18.02
N VAL A 256 -10.13 14.62 -17.57
CA VAL A 256 -11.32 14.42 -16.74
C VAL A 256 -12.53 15.14 -17.32
N GLU A 257 -13.70 14.53 -17.16
CA GLU A 257 -14.99 15.14 -17.44
C GLU A 257 -15.77 15.38 -16.15
N ARG A 258 -16.49 16.50 -16.12
CA ARG A 258 -17.33 16.89 -14.99
C ARG A 258 -18.80 16.80 -15.41
N GLN A 259 -19.57 16.03 -14.69
CA GLN A 259 -21.02 16.10 -14.79
C GLN A 259 -21.55 16.96 -13.65
N ARG A 260 -22.23 18.07 -14.02
CA ARG A 260 -22.93 18.92 -13.05
C ARG A 260 -24.03 18.08 -12.41
N GLY A 261 -23.92 17.83 -11.11
CA GLY A 261 -24.92 17.08 -10.37
C GLY A 261 -26.07 17.95 -9.92
N GLY A 262 -27.27 17.35 -9.88
CA GLY A 262 -28.40 17.85 -9.12
C GLY A 262 -28.24 17.60 -7.62
N LYS A 263 -29.32 17.24 -6.90
CA LYS A 263 -29.34 17.01 -5.44
C LYS A 263 -28.37 15.96 -4.90
N SER A 264 -27.78 15.09 -5.75
CA SER A 264 -26.84 14.02 -5.37
C SER A 264 -25.35 14.39 -5.54
N GLY A 265 -25.01 15.65 -5.90
CA GLY A 265 -23.61 16.07 -6.13
C GLY A 265 -23.13 15.76 -7.55
N GLY A 266 -22.06 16.46 -8.01
CA GLY A 266 -21.46 16.23 -9.34
C GLY A 266 -20.53 15.02 -9.35
N SER A 267 -20.45 14.29 -10.47
CA SER A 267 -19.46 13.25 -10.70
C SER A 267 -18.25 13.81 -11.47
N THR A 268 -17.08 13.22 -11.23
CA THR A 268 -15.87 13.48 -11.98
C THR A 268 -15.30 12.13 -12.41
N ARG A 269 -15.12 11.95 -13.71
CA ARG A 269 -14.63 10.69 -14.29
C ARG A 269 -13.44 10.97 -15.20
N LEU A 270 -12.63 9.96 -15.46
CA LEU A 270 -11.67 10.04 -16.55
C LEU A 270 -12.39 10.07 -17.90
N THR A 271 -11.84 10.85 -18.83
CA THR A 271 -12.19 10.69 -20.24
C THR A 271 -11.54 9.40 -20.79
N PRO A 272 -11.99 8.85 -21.93
CA PRO A 272 -11.28 7.74 -22.58
C PRO A 272 -9.79 8.02 -22.79
N GLN A 273 -9.44 9.22 -23.25
CA GLN A 273 -8.05 9.66 -23.44
C GLN A 273 -7.29 9.76 -22.09
N GLY A 274 -7.95 10.22 -21.03
CA GLY A 274 -7.37 10.25 -19.68
C GLY A 274 -7.10 8.87 -19.11
N ALA A 275 -8.00 7.90 -19.34
CA ALA A 275 -7.82 6.51 -18.96
C ALA A 275 -6.66 5.85 -19.72
N ASP A 276 -6.60 6.06 -21.04
CA ASP A 276 -5.50 5.57 -21.90
C ASP A 276 -4.15 6.15 -21.48
N PHE A 277 -4.10 7.46 -21.18
CA PHE A 277 -2.89 8.11 -20.67
C PHE A 277 -2.44 7.49 -19.33
N LEU A 278 -3.36 7.29 -18.39
CA LEU A 278 -3.05 6.70 -17.09
C LEU A 278 -2.52 5.26 -17.25
N ALA A 279 -3.16 4.45 -18.07
CA ALA A 279 -2.75 3.08 -18.36
C ALA A 279 -1.35 3.03 -18.98
N ALA A 280 -1.09 3.83 -20.01
CA ALA A 280 0.21 3.91 -20.67
C ALA A 280 1.32 4.34 -19.70
N TYR A 281 1.05 5.32 -18.81
CA TYR A 281 2.02 5.72 -17.82
C TYR A 281 2.30 4.61 -16.79
N GLN A 282 1.27 3.88 -16.35
CA GLN A 282 1.43 2.77 -15.40
C GLN A 282 2.28 1.64 -16.00
N GLU A 283 2.05 1.28 -17.25
CA GLU A 283 2.86 0.28 -17.96
C GLU A 283 4.32 0.73 -18.11
N PHE A 284 4.53 1.98 -18.50
CA PHE A 284 5.86 2.57 -18.61
C PHE A 284 6.59 2.58 -17.25
N GLU A 285 5.94 3.07 -16.20
CA GLU A 285 6.49 3.10 -14.85
C GLU A 285 6.87 1.69 -14.38
N GLN A 286 6.00 0.71 -14.59
CA GLN A 286 6.26 -0.69 -14.23
C GLN A 286 7.48 -1.26 -14.96
N ALA A 287 7.60 -1.01 -16.26
CA ALA A 287 8.76 -1.45 -17.06
C ALA A 287 10.07 -0.86 -16.57
N VAL A 288 10.07 0.46 -16.24
CA VAL A 288 11.25 1.15 -15.70
C VAL A 288 11.61 0.61 -14.31
N HIS A 289 10.61 0.39 -13.44
CA HIS A 289 10.84 -0.20 -12.12
C HIS A 289 11.45 -1.59 -12.22
N GLN A 290 10.89 -2.45 -13.06
CA GLN A 290 11.40 -3.82 -13.24
C GLN A 290 12.82 -3.85 -13.80
N PHE A 291 13.10 -3.01 -14.79
CA PHE A 291 14.46 -2.87 -15.33
C PHE A 291 15.44 -2.41 -14.25
N THR A 292 15.08 -1.39 -13.49
CA THR A 292 15.93 -0.82 -12.44
C THR A 292 16.22 -1.83 -11.32
N GLN A 293 15.21 -2.56 -10.86
CA GLN A 293 15.37 -3.60 -9.86
C GLN A 293 16.30 -4.73 -10.35
N ASN A 294 16.12 -5.17 -11.59
CA ASN A 294 16.97 -6.20 -12.18
C ASN A 294 18.43 -5.74 -12.30
N GLU A 295 18.67 -4.50 -12.75
CA GLU A 295 20.02 -3.94 -12.87
C GLU A 295 20.65 -3.68 -11.50
N PHE A 296 19.85 -3.26 -10.51
CA PHE A 296 20.33 -3.10 -9.14
C PHE A 296 20.80 -4.43 -8.54
N LYS A 297 19.96 -5.48 -8.62
CA LYS A 297 20.31 -6.82 -8.14
C LYS A 297 21.58 -7.39 -8.80
N LYS A 298 21.80 -7.12 -10.10
CA LYS A 298 22.99 -7.58 -10.82
C LYS A 298 24.27 -6.87 -10.39
N ARG A 299 24.18 -5.58 -10.04
CA ARG A 299 25.35 -4.73 -9.80
C ARG A 299 25.70 -4.56 -8.34
N PHE A 300 24.72 -4.62 -7.46
CA PHE A 300 24.85 -4.41 -6.03
C PHE A 300 24.59 -5.73 -5.28
N ILE A 301 25.64 -6.46 -4.99
CA ILE A 301 25.58 -7.65 -4.12
C ILE A 301 25.75 -7.14 -2.69
N LEU A 302 24.62 -6.79 -2.04
CA LEU A 302 24.62 -6.15 -0.72
C LEU A 302 25.22 -7.04 0.39
N THR A 303 25.21 -8.35 0.21
CA THR A 303 25.89 -9.30 1.13
C THR A 303 27.42 -9.17 1.14
N LYS A 304 28.04 -8.55 0.13
CA LYS A 304 29.50 -8.32 0.08
C LYS A 304 29.92 -6.96 0.66
N ILE A 305 29.00 -6.12 1.10
CA ILE A 305 29.30 -4.80 1.66
C ILE A 305 29.51 -4.89 3.19
N ILE A 306 29.27 -6.05 3.79
CA ILE A 306 29.32 -6.28 5.25
C ILE A 306 30.63 -6.96 5.71
N GLU A 307 31.48 -7.42 4.79
CA GLU A 307 32.85 -7.83 5.05
C GLU A 307 33.84 -6.65 4.83
#